data_de72f3b84c55631cc56c2abbcd404a4c
#
_entry.id   de72f3b84c55631cc56c2abbcd404a4c
#
_cell.length_a   1.000
_cell.length_b   1.000
_cell.length_c   1.000
_cell.angle_alpha   90.00
_cell.angle_beta   90.00
_cell.angle_gamma   90.00
#
_symmetry.space_group_name_H-M   'P 1'
#
loop_
_entity.id
_entity.type
_entity.pdbx_description
1 polymer ?
#
loop_
_entity_poly.entity_id
_entity_poly.type
_entity_poly.pdbx_seq_one_letter_code
_entity_poly.pdbx_strand_id
1 'polypeptide(L)'
;DTGIERAGMLQDFVHQLDPSRLVMLALQPGFEDKFASVTDVLGYNYMEPRLIYDKKKYPERICLISESYPYYSSIREFDSRDYDEKNPWNYVMEHEYICGSFMWTGVDYIGESSGWPSKGWPSAPFDMCMSEKPRGGYFRALWNEKPFLGLYVIDYNLDEDPGKDHWQAPGMVHDWTFPYQDARVMQIQTPSNCDEVMLIDPRGKVYGPRKPRDYINNTIKWNQPYRPGKLVVIGYKDGIEVCRDSIQTSGNKAVRFTLKADREQLKADGQDLSHISLNLYDEQGIPIRIDDRQVKVTVEGNGRLMGIDSGEMRRSERFSSHTLPTYLGRAQIVVQAGRMRGQLKVKVEVEGMASQELVLLVG
;
A
#
# COMPACT_ATOMS: atom_id res chain seq x y z
N ASP A 1 -41.07 1.88 -1.88
CA ASP A 1 -39.89 0.99 -1.75
C ASP A 1 -39.20 1.29 -0.43
N THR A 2 -39.22 0.33 0.48
CA THR A 2 -38.75 0.46 1.88
C THR A 2 -37.31 0.96 2.00
N GLY A 3 -36.44 0.65 1.04
CA GLY A 3 -35.07 1.11 1.02
C GLY A 3 -34.97 2.62 0.79
N ILE A 4 -35.72 3.15 -0.16
CA ILE A 4 -35.72 4.58 -0.49
C ILE A 4 -36.32 5.40 0.66
N GLU A 5 -37.45 4.93 1.22
CA GLU A 5 -38.07 5.58 2.39
C GLU A 5 -37.09 5.66 3.58
N ARG A 6 -36.38 4.57 3.87
CA ARG A 6 -35.36 4.55 4.94
C ARG A 6 -34.19 5.49 4.64
N ALA A 7 -33.71 5.53 3.40
CA ALA A 7 -32.64 6.44 3.01
C ALA A 7 -33.06 7.90 3.20
N GLY A 8 -34.29 8.29 2.77
CA GLY A 8 -34.84 9.62 3.01
C GLY A 8 -34.93 9.96 4.49
N MET A 9 -35.52 9.06 5.29
CA MET A 9 -35.60 9.24 6.75
C MET A 9 -34.23 9.43 7.42
N LEU A 10 -33.21 8.65 6.99
CA LEU A 10 -31.86 8.77 7.54
C LEU A 10 -31.22 10.10 7.14
N GLN A 11 -31.38 10.55 5.92
CA GLN A 11 -30.88 11.85 5.47
C GLN A 11 -31.55 12.98 6.24
N ASP A 12 -32.87 12.96 6.36
CA ASP A 12 -33.62 13.98 7.14
C ASP A 12 -33.15 14.03 8.60
N PHE A 13 -32.89 12.87 9.20
CA PHE A 13 -32.37 12.80 10.56
C PHE A 13 -30.96 13.38 10.69
N VAL A 14 -30.07 13.10 9.74
CA VAL A 14 -28.72 13.67 9.72
C VAL A 14 -28.79 15.20 9.57
N HIS A 15 -29.65 15.71 8.67
CA HIS A 15 -29.84 17.16 8.48
C HIS A 15 -30.43 17.84 9.71
N GLN A 16 -31.26 17.16 10.52
CA GLN A 16 -31.73 17.68 11.80
C GLN A 16 -30.57 17.85 12.82
N LEU A 17 -29.59 16.97 12.78
CA LEU A 17 -28.42 17.02 13.66
C LEU A 17 -27.33 17.98 13.15
N ASP A 18 -27.11 17.99 11.85
CA ASP A 18 -26.13 18.84 11.18
C ASP A 18 -26.62 19.31 9.81
N PRO A 19 -27.32 20.47 9.74
CA PRO A 19 -27.82 21.00 8.47
C PRO A 19 -26.72 21.63 7.59
N SER A 20 -25.49 21.65 8.04
CA SER A 20 -24.39 22.32 7.34
C SER A 20 -23.68 21.42 6.32
N ARG A 21 -23.94 20.13 6.33
CA ARG A 21 -23.28 19.15 5.47
C ARG A 21 -24.25 18.35 4.61
N LEU A 22 -23.82 18.09 3.37
CA LEU A 22 -24.54 17.21 2.46
C LEU A 22 -24.40 15.74 2.90
N VAL A 23 -25.44 14.96 2.67
CA VAL A 23 -25.47 13.53 2.97
C VAL A 23 -25.26 12.72 1.70
N MET A 24 -24.32 11.79 1.74
CA MET A 24 -24.03 10.89 0.64
C MET A 24 -24.52 9.48 0.94
N LEU A 25 -25.06 8.84 -0.06
CA LEU A 25 -25.35 7.40 -0.05
C LEU A 25 -24.46 6.69 -1.08
N ALA A 26 -23.70 5.71 -0.61
CA ALA A 26 -22.91 4.83 -1.47
C ALA A 26 -23.81 3.74 -2.08
N LEU A 27 -23.72 3.53 -3.38
CA LEU A 27 -24.61 2.65 -4.12
C LEU A 27 -23.88 1.59 -4.92
N GLN A 28 -24.47 0.42 -4.96
CA GLN A 28 -24.13 -0.65 -5.91
C GLN A 28 -24.82 -0.41 -7.27
N PRO A 29 -24.29 -0.99 -8.36
CA PRO A 29 -24.89 -0.87 -9.70
C PRO A 29 -26.38 -1.20 -9.74
N GLY A 30 -27.16 -0.38 -10.44
CA GLY A 30 -28.59 -0.60 -10.72
C GLY A 30 -29.58 0.07 -9.76
N PHE A 31 -29.10 0.74 -8.71
CA PHE A 31 -29.96 1.40 -7.73
C PHE A 31 -29.90 2.93 -7.77
N GLU A 32 -28.99 3.47 -8.54
CA GLU A 32 -28.62 4.89 -8.56
C GLU A 32 -29.79 5.83 -8.91
N ASP A 33 -30.64 5.48 -9.85
CA ASP A 33 -31.75 6.34 -10.28
C ASP A 33 -32.84 6.50 -9.22
N LYS A 34 -33.10 5.47 -8.44
CA LYS A 34 -34.10 5.50 -7.37
C LYS A 34 -33.60 6.28 -6.15
N PHE A 35 -32.37 6.03 -5.72
CA PHE A 35 -31.83 6.68 -4.53
C PHE A 35 -31.39 8.12 -4.79
N ALA A 36 -31.06 8.47 -6.02
CA ALA A 36 -30.75 9.85 -6.40
C ALA A 36 -31.88 10.85 -6.14
N SER A 37 -33.11 10.37 -5.93
CA SER A 37 -34.26 11.24 -5.59
C SER A 37 -34.31 11.61 -4.10
N VAL A 38 -33.54 10.93 -3.24
CA VAL A 38 -33.62 11.10 -1.77
C VAL A 38 -32.27 11.34 -1.13
N THR A 39 -31.20 11.52 -1.88
CA THR A 39 -29.85 11.80 -1.35
C THR A 39 -29.29 13.06 -1.97
N ASP A 40 -28.54 13.86 -1.18
CA ASP A 40 -27.90 15.09 -1.69
C ASP A 40 -26.76 14.76 -2.65
N VAL A 41 -25.98 13.72 -2.33
CA VAL A 41 -24.83 13.29 -3.12
C VAL A 41 -24.94 11.81 -3.42
N LEU A 42 -24.73 11.44 -4.67
CA LEU A 42 -24.73 10.07 -5.10
C LEU A 42 -23.29 9.52 -5.11
N GLY A 43 -23.05 8.50 -4.29
CA GLY A 43 -21.78 7.76 -4.25
C GLY A 43 -21.82 6.56 -5.19
N TYR A 44 -20.83 6.47 -6.08
CA TYR A 44 -20.70 5.37 -7.04
C TYR A 44 -19.59 4.41 -6.58
N ASN A 45 -19.95 3.16 -6.26
CA ASN A 45 -19.01 2.12 -5.93
C ASN A 45 -18.63 1.34 -7.18
N TYR A 46 -17.37 1.43 -7.61
CA TYR A 46 -16.81 0.67 -8.75
C TYR A 46 -17.57 0.88 -10.07
N MET A 47 -18.07 2.09 -10.30
CA MET A 47 -18.95 2.43 -11.43
C MET A 47 -18.55 3.73 -12.13
N GLU A 48 -17.29 3.99 -12.31
CA GLU A 48 -16.76 5.23 -12.89
C GLU A 48 -17.37 5.52 -14.28
N PRO A 49 -17.48 4.54 -15.22
CA PRO A 49 -18.15 4.77 -16.51
C PRO A 49 -19.63 5.12 -16.36
N ARG A 50 -20.32 4.53 -15.38
CA ARG A 50 -21.74 4.81 -15.12
C ARG A 50 -21.92 6.23 -14.58
N LEU A 51 -21.04 6.68 -13.68
CA LEU A 51 -21.03 8.06 -13.18
C LEU A 51 -20.98 9.07 -14.34
N ILE A 52 -20.08 8.83 -15.31
CA ILE A 52 -19.92 9.70 -16.49
C ILE A 52 -21.21 9.70 -17.33
N TYR A 53 -21.82 8.54 -17.56
CA TYR A 53 -23.09 8.43 -18.28
C TYR A 53 -24.22 9.18 -17.55
N ASP A 54 -24.36 8.98 -16.26
CA ASP A 54 -25.40 9.59 -15.44
C ASP A 54 -25.24 11.11 -15.36
N LYS A 55 -24.02 11.62 -15.26
CA LYS A 55 -23.76 13.06 -15.27
C LYS A 55 -24.16 13.74 -16.58
N LYS A 56 -24.00 13.05 -17.71
CA LYS A 56 -24.53 13.54 -19.01
C LYS A 56 -26.05 13.57 -19.05
N LYS A 57 -26.71 12.57 -18.45
CA LYS A 57 -28.15 12.45 -18.39
C LYS A 57 -28.81 13.37 -17.36
N TYR A 58 -28.12 13.59 -16.24
CA TYR A 58 -28.56 14.34 -15.07
C TYR A 58 -27.47 15.34 -14.64
N PRO A 59 -27.32 16.47 -15.35
CA PRO A 59 -26.23 17.42 -15.11
C PRO A 59 -26.20 18.02 -13.70
N GLU A 60 -27.35 18.08 -13.02
CA GLU A 60 -27.49 18.64 -11.67
C GLU A 60 -26.98 17.71 -10.55
N ARG A 61 -26.81 16.42 -10.82
CA ARG A 61 -26.35 15.47 -9.79
C ARG A 61 -24.97 15.81 -9.28
N ILE A 62 -24.84 15.83 -7.97
CA ILE A 62 -23.52 15.85 -7.29
C ILE A 62 -23.07 14.40 -7.16
N CYS A 63 -21.93 14.09 -7.77
CA CYS A 63 -21.44 12.72 -7.90
C CYS A 63 -20.04 12.59 -7.28
N LEU A 64 -19.83 11.46 -6.61
CA LEU A 64 -18.56 11.11 -5.97
C LEU A 64 -18.29 9.62 -6.22
N ILE A 65 -17.05 9.22 -6.41
CA ILE A 65 -16.66 7.81 -6.39
C ILE A 65 -16.47 7.41 -4.94
N SER A 66 -17.46 6.73 -4.35
CA SER A 66 -17.46 6.39 -2.92
C SER A 66 -16.64 5.16 -2.59
N GLU A 67 -16.43 4.27 -3.56
CA GLU A 67 -15.44 3.20 -3.50
C GLU A 67 -14.85 2.95 -4.88
N SER A 68 -13.54 2.85 -4.95
CA SER A 68 -12.80 2.49 -6.15
C SER A 68 -11.70 1.49 -5.84
N TYR A 69 -11.32 0.68 -6.81
CA TYR A 69 -10.21 -0.25 -6.63
C TYR A 69 -8.87 0.48 -6.51
N PRO A 70 -7.96 -0.01 -5.65
CA PRO A 70 -6.60 0.54 -5.58
C PRO A 70 -5.81 0.28 -6.87
N TYR A 71 -6.17 -0.77 -7.61
CA TYR A 71 -5.51 -1.17 -8.84
C TYR A 71 -6.44 -2.05 -9.69
N TYR A 72 -6.40 -1.87 -11.02
CA TYR A 72 -6.99 -2.78 -11.97
C TYR A 72 -5.87 -3.57 -12.67
N SER A 73 -6.01 -4.90 -12.70
CA SER A 73 -5.12 -5.78 -13.44
C SER A 73 -5.83 -6.30 -14.68
N SER A 74 -5.23 -6.11 -15.85
CA SER A 74 -5.68 -6.71 -17.11
C SER A 74 -5.18 -8.14 -17.34
N ILE A 75 -4.65 -8.79 -16.32
CA ILE A 75 -3.91 -10.07 -16.47
C ILE A 75 -4.83 -11.23 -16.88
N ARG A 76 -6.15 -11.12 -16.78
CA ARG A 76 -7.08 -12.17 -17.24
C ARG A 76 -7.84 -11.78 -18.49
N GLU A 77 -7.48 -12.44 -19.59
CA GLU A 77 -8.19 -12.44 -20.89
C GLU A 77 -9.63 -12.98 -20.82
N PHE A 78 -10.14 -13.39 -19.66
CA PHE A 78 -11.40 -14.13 -19.53
C PHE A 78 -12.48 -13.40 -18.72
N ASP A 79 -12.22 -12.22 -18.19
CA ASP A 79 -13.29 -11.42 -17.57
C ASP A 79 -13.97 -10.58 -18.65
N SER A 80 -15.27 -10.83 -18.88
CA SER A 80 -16.11 -10.08 -19.84
C SER A 80 -16.35 -8.61 -19.45
N ARG A 81 -15.72 -8.15 -18.37
CA ARG A 81 -15.71 -6.77 -17.94
C ARG A 81 -14.44 -6.12 -18.45
N ASP A 82 -14.57 -5.17 -19.37
CA ASP A 82 -13.48 -4.31 -19.83
C ASP A 82 -12.96 -3.47 -18.66
N TYR A 83 -12.15 -4.08 -17.77
CA TYR A 83 -11.39 -3.34 -16.79
C TYR A 83 -10.19 -2.71 -17.48
N ASP A 84 -10.25 -1.41 -17.65
CA ASP A 84 -9.11 -0.61 -18.04
C ASP A 84 -8.02 -0.72 -16.95
N GLU A 85 -6.75 -0.91 -17.34
CA GLU A 85 -5.59 -0.82 -16.43
C GLU A 85 -5.48 0.57 -15.78
N LYS A 86 -6.32 1.49 -16.16
CA LYS A 86 -6.33 2.87 -15.71
C LYS A 86 -6.78 2.97 -14.26
N ASN A 87 -5.94 3.57 -13.43
CA ASN A 87 -6.32 3.84 -12.04
C ASN A 87 -7.58 4.71 -11.99
N PRO A 88 -8.59 4.38 -11.16
CA PRO A 88 -9.84 5.13 -11.06
C PRO A 88 -9.66 6.63 -10.77
N TRP A 89 -8.58 7.04 -10.13
CA TRP A 89 -8.27 8.46 -9.91
C TRP A 89 -8.13 9.27 -11.20
N ASN A 90 -7.79 8.62 -12.32
CA ASN A 90 -7.75 9.30 -13.61
C ASN A 90 -9.13 9.87 -14.02
N TYR A 91 -10.22 9.23 -13.63
CA TYR A 91 -11.55 9.77 -13.88
C TYR A 91 -11.80 11.11 -13.15
N VAL A 92 -11.27 11.24 -11.92
CA VAL A 92 -11.31 12.50 -11.17
C VAL A 92 -10.50 13.58 -11.88
N MET A 93 -9.32 13.23 -12.38
CA MET A 93 -8.43 14.17 -13.08
C MET A 93 -8.98 14.62 -14.45
N GLU A 94 -9.73 13.77 -15.13
CA GLU A 94 -10.27 14.04 -16.47
C GLU A 94 -11.63 14.74 -16.46
N HIS A 95 -12.32 14.75 -15.31
CA HIS A 95 -13.68 15.25 -15.20
C HIS A 95 -13.87 16.15 -13.98
N GLU A 96 -13.83 17.47 -14.17
CA GLU A 96 -13.94 18.49 -13.12
C GLU A 96 -15.22 18.38 -12.26
N TYR A 97 -16.26 17.71 -12.77
CA TYR A 97 -17.50 17.51 -12.05
C TYR A 97 -17.49 16.30 -11.09
N ILE A 98 -16.43 15.51 -11.08
CA ILE A 98 -16.25 14.42 -10.10
C ILE A 98 -15.53 14.99 -8.88
N CYS A 99 -16.24 15.09 -7.75
CA CYS A 99 -15.73 15.73 -6.53
C CYS A 99 -14.53 15.01 -5.92
N GLY A 100 -14.35 13.73 -6.21
CA GLY A 100 -13.23 12.93 -5.70
C GLY A 100 -13.52 11.43 -5.75
N SER A 101 -12.57 10.67 -5.22
CA SER A 101 -12.66 9.21 -5.13
C SER A 101 -12.11 8.72 -3.80
N PHE A 102 -12.81 7.79 -3.18
CA PHE A 102 -12.33 7.02 -2.04
C PHE A 102 -11.90 5.63 -2.49
N MET A 103 -10.70 5.26 -2.12
CA MET A 103 -10.14 3.96 -2.45
C MET A 103 -10.58 2.90 -1.44
N TRP A 104 -11.04 1.75 -1.91
CA TRP A 104 -11.30 0.58 -1.08
C TRP A 104 -10.17 -0.46 -1.29
N THR A 105 -9.20 -0.60 -0.36
CA THR A 105 -8.99 0.25 0.81
C THR A 105 -7.57 0.81 0.82
N GLY A 106 -7.27 1.72 1.76
CA GLY A 106 -5.91 2.26 1.93
C GLY A 106 -4.96 1.29 2.63
N VAL A 107 -5.47 0.39 3.48
CA VAL A 107 -4.68 -0.56 4.29
C VAL A 107 -5.26 -1.96 4.13
N ASP A 108 -4.41 -2.97 4.04
CA ASP A 108 -4.81 -4.37 4.07
C ASP A 108 -5.60 -4.68 5.34
N TYR A 109 -6.58 -5.55 5.27
CA TYR A 109 -7.44 -5.85 6.41
C TYR A 109 -7.82 -7.33 6.49
N ILE A 110 -8.15 -7.78 7.69
CA ILE A 110 -8.65 -9.14 7.95
C ILE A 110 -10.11 -9.24 7.51
N GLY A 111 -10.47 -10.33 6.87
CA GLY A 111 -11.79 -10.58 6.30
C GLY A 111 -11.77 -10.54 4.77
N GLU A 112 -12.87 -10.89 4.15
CA GLU A 112 -13.03 -10.96 2.68
C GLU A 112 -11.93 -11.73 1.94
N SER A 113 -11.33 -12.71 2.61
CA SER A 113 -10.30 -13.55 2.01
C SER A 113 -10.88 -14.48 0.95
N SER A 114 -10.05 -14.87 -0.04
CA SER A 114 -10.41 -15.88 -1.04
C SER A 114 -10.43 -17.30 -0.48
N GLY A 115 -10.04 -17.47 0.77
CA GLY A 115 -10.01 -18.73 1.49
C GLY A 115 -8.68 -18.98 2.20
N TRP A 116 -8.72 -19.95 3.13
CA TRP A 116 -7.55 -20.35 3.89
C TRP A 116 -6.40 -20.82 2.98
N PRO A 117 -5.12 -20.45 3.25
CA PRO A 117 -4.60 -19.80 4.47
C PRO A 117 -4.67 -18.25 4.50
N SER A 118 -5.10 -17.58 3.43
CA SER A 118 -5.28 -16.13 3.46
C SER A 118 -6.39 -15.75 4.44
N LYS A 119 -6.13 -14.79 5.32
CA LYS A 119 -7.08 -14.31 6.35
C LYS A 119 -7.74 -13.00 6.00
N GLY A 120 -7.31 -12.37 4.92
CA GLY A 120 -7.75 -11.03 4.62
C GLY A 120 -7.53 -10.61 3.17
N TRP A 121 -7.65 -9.31 2.95
CA TRP A 121 -7.55 -8.64 1.68
C TRP A 121 -6.20 -7.95 1.54
N PRO A 122 -5.27 -8.43 0.68
CA PRO A 122 -3.92 -7.90 0.57
C PRO A 122 -3.74 -6.88 -0.55
N SER A 123 -4.80 -6.25 -1.05
CA SER A 123 -4.73 -5.43 -2.26
C SER A 123 -4.56 -3.93 -2.03
N ALA A 124 -4.42 -3.48 -0.77
CA ALA A 124 -4.23 -2.07 -0.44
C ALA A 124 -2.80 -1.57 -0.73
N PRO A 125 -2.59 -0.23 -0.81
CA PRO A 125 -1.26 0.38 -0.90
C PRO A 125 -0.39 0.20 0.33
N PHE A 126 -0.99 -0.01 1.51
CA PHE A 126 -0.28 -0.29 2.76
C PHE A 126 -0.65 -1.68 3.27
N ASP A 127 0.31 -2.39 3.82
CA ASP A 127 0.03 -3.64 4.54
C ASP A 127 -0.55 -3.37 5.94
N MET A 128 -0.94 -4.43 6.66
CA MET A 128 -1.49 -4.33 8.03
C MET A 128 -0.52 -3.70 9.03
N CYS A 129 0.78 -3.71 8.75
CA CYS A 129 1.81 -3.06 9.55
C CYS A 129 2.04 -1.60 9.15
N MET A 130 1.19 -1.02 8.30
CA MET A 130 1.34 0.33 7.73
C MET A 130 2.62 0.51 6.92
N SER A 131 3.23 -0.57 6.44
CA SER A 131 4.35 -0.48 5.51
C SER A 131 3.82 -0.24 4.10
N GLU A 132 4.35 0.78 3.44
CA GLU A 132 3.97 1.08 2.05
C GLU A 132 4.40 -0.05 1.12
N LYS A 133 3.44 -0.55 0.35
CA LYS A 133 3.70 -1.53 -0.71
C LYS A 133 4.01 -0.80 -2.03
N PRO A 134 4.69 -1.45 -2.99
CA PRO A 134 5.01 -0.83 -4.29
C PRO A 134 3.83 -0.18 -5.01
N ARG A 135 2.61 -0.72 -4.83
CA ARG A 135 1.40 -0.12 -5.39
C ARG A 135 1.04 1.26 -4.82
N GLY A 136 1.51 1.60 -3.62
CA GLY A 136 1.42 2.96 -3.07
C GLY A 136 2.13 3.99 -3.93
N GLY A 137 3.19 3.58 -4.63
CA GLY A 137 3.93 4.43 -5.54
C GLY A 137 3.11 5.00 -6.70
N TYR A 138 2.06 4.29 -7.16
CA TYR A 138 1.14 4.83 -8.17
C TYR A 138 0.42 6.09 -7.67
N PHE A 139 -0.11 6.02 -6.44
CA PHE A 139 -0.82 7.14 -5.84
C PHE A 139 0.11 8.30 -5.52
N ARG A 140 1.34 8.01 -5.08
CA ARG A 140 2.36 9.06 -4.90
C ARG A 140 2.69 9.77 -6.21
N ALA A 141 2.78 9.05 -7.32
CA ALA A 141 2.98 9.64 -8.63
C ALA A 141 1.80 10.49 -9.10
N LEU A 142 0.56 10.16 -8.68
CA LEU A 142 -0.65 10.89 -9.05
C LEU A 142 -0.97 12.08 -8.13
N TRP A 143 -0.69 11.95 -6.82
CA TRP A 143 -1.16 12.90 -5.82
C TRP A 143 -0.09 13.87 -5.31
N ASN A 144 1.20 13.53 -5.42
CA ASN A 144 2.25 14.39 -4.93
C ASN A 144 2.52 15.57 -5.88
N GLU A 145 2.62 16.77 -5.31
CA GLU A 145 3.14 17.94 -6.01
C GLU A 145 4.66 17.92 -6.11
N LYS A 146 5.33 17.35 -5.10
CA LYS A 146 6.79 17.18 -5.10
C LYS A 146 7.21 16.11 -6.09
N PRO A 147 8.40 16.24 -6.71
CA PRO A 147 8.93 15.21 -7.59
C PRO A 147 8.96 13.84 -6.89
N PHE A 148 8.42 12.85 -7.57
CA PHE A 148 8.38 11.46 -7.11
C PHE A 148 8.75 10.51 -8.24
N LEU A 149 9.49 9.47 -7.89
CA LEU A 149 9.87 8.37 -8.76
C LEU A 149 9.99 7.10 -7.91
N GLY A 150 9.27 6.05 -8.29
CA GLY A 150 9.36 4.72 -7.69
C GLY A 150 10.11 3.74 -8.60
N LEU A 151 10.75 2.74 -8.00
CA LEU A 151 11.47 1.67 -8.70
C LEU A 151 11.03 0.32 -8.15
N TYR A 152 10.18 -0.39 -8.88
CA TYR A 152 9.59 -1.64 -8.43
C TYR A 152 9.79 -2.74 -9.47
N VAL A 153 9.95 -3.97 -9.00
CA VAL A 153 10.13 -5.14 -9.86
C VAL A 153 8.99 -6.12 -9.62
N ILE A 154 8.42 -6.65 -10.70
CA ILE A 154 7.41 -7.71 -10.59
C ILE A 154 8.10 -8.99 -10.12
N ASP A 155 7.61 -9.53 -9.01
CA ASP A 155 7.99 -10.84 -8.50
C ASP A 155 6.80 -11.81 -8.62
N TYR A 156 6.83 -12.63 -9.64
CA TYR A 156 5.78 -13.62 -9.92
C TYR A 156 5.63 -14.71 -8.85
N ASN A 157 6.55 -14.76 -7.87
CA ASN A 157 6.44 -15.68 -6.73
C ASN A 157 5.64 -15.09 -5.55
N LEU A 158 5.32 -13.79 -5.62
CA LEU A 158 4.51 -13.09 -4.61
C LEU A 158 3.03 -13.04 -5.02
N ASP A 159 2.49 -14.11 -5.58
CA ASP A 159 1.06 -14.18 -5.86
C ASP A 159 0.28 -14.28 -4.54
N GLU A 160 -0.23 -13.15 -4.09
CA GLU A 160 -0.80 -12.98 -2.75
C GLU A 160 -2.21 -13.59 -2.64
N ASP A 161 -2.99 -13.59 -3.73
CA ASP A 161 -4.35 -14.14 -3.71
C ASP A 161 -4.87 -14.47 -5.12
N PRO A 162 -4.69 -15.71 -5.60
CA PRO A 162 -5.07 -16.13 -6.95
C PRO A 162 -6.59 -16.09 -7.21
N GLY A 163 -7.42 -15.95 -6.19
CA GLY A 163 -8.88 -15.97 -6.32
C GLY A 163 -9.53 -14.64 -6.73
N LYS A 164 -8.81 -13.52 -6.59
CA LYS A 164 -9.36 -12.16 -6.83
C LYS A 164 -8.54 -11.34 -7.82
N ASP A 165 -8.21 -11.92 -8.96
CA ASP A 165 -7.21 -11.40 -9.89
C ASP A 165 -7.46 -10.02 -10.47
N HIS A 166 -8.72 -9.63 -10.66
CA HIS A 166 -9.04 -8.31 -11.23
C HIS A 166 -8.87 -7.15 -10.24
N TRP A 167 -8.72 -7.44 -8.94
CA TRP A 167 -8.52 -6.43 -7.89
C TRP A 167 -7.07 -6.37 -7.40
N GLN A 168 -6.21 -7.22 -7.95
CA GLN A 168 -4.84 -7.32 -7.51
C GLN A 168 -3.88 -6.62 -8.44
N ALA A 169 -2.94 -5.90 -7.84
CA ALA A 169 -1.70 -5.60 -8.53
C ALA A 169 -0.85 -6.86 -8.60
N PRO A 170 -0.06 -7.05 -9.67
CA PRO A 170 0.97 -8.07 -9.65
C PRO A 170 1.87 -7.89 -8.42
N GLY A 171 2.32 -8.97 -7.82
CA GLY A 171 3.28 -8.93 -6.72
C GLY A 171 4.51 -8.14 -7.15
N MET A 172 4.84 -7.07 -6.41
CA MET A 172 5.97 -6.19 -6.72
C MET A 172 6.82 -5.97 -5.47
N VAL A 173 8.12 -5.78 -5.69
CA VAL A 173 9.08 -5.49 -4.63
C VAL A 173 9.98 -4.31 -4.99
N HIS A 174 10.41 -3.56 -3.98
CA HIS A 174 11.49 -2.58 -4.07
C HIS A 174 12.82 -3.29 -3.76
N ASP A 175 13.20 -4.21 -4.65
CA ASP A 175 14.38 -5.06 -4.47
C ASP A 175 14.87 -5.59 -5.83
N TRP A 176 16.17 -5.91 -5.91
CA TRP A 176 16.81 -6.51 -7.08
C TRP A 176 17.54 -7.81 -6.72
N THR A 177 16.92 -8.65 -5.86
CA THR A 177 17.50 -9.93 -5.43
C THR A 177 16.65 -11.09 -5.89
N PHE A 178 17.07 -11.73 -6.97
CA PHE A 178 16.36 -12.84 -7.62
C PHE A 178 17.34 -13.98 -7.92
N PRO A 179 17.80 -14.73 -6.92
CA PRO A 179 18.93 -15.67 -7.04
C PRO A 179 18.70 -16.82 -8.02
N TYR A 180 17.43 -17.09 -8.41
CA TYR A 180 17.08 -18.17 -9.33
C TYR A 180 16.62 -17.66 -10.71
N GLN A 181 16.82 -16.39 -11.03
CA GLN A 181 16.28 -15.74 -12.21
C GLN A 181 17.37 -15.22 -13.17
N ASP A 182 18.60 -15.74 -13.07
CA ASP A 182 19.71 -15.25 -13.89
C ASP A 182 19.36 -15.25 -15.38
N ALA A 183 19.64 -14.13 -16.05
CA ALA A 183 19.30 -13.84 -17.43
C ALA A 183 17.79 -13.82 -17.79
N ARG A 184 16.86 -14.14 -16.87
CA ARG A 184 15.43 -14.00 -17.12
C ARG A 184 15.04 -12.54 -17.29
N VAL A 185 14.11 -12.25 -18.17
CA VAL A 185 13.60 -10.89 -18.35
C VAL A 185 12.65 -10.55 -17.20
N MET A 186 13.03 -9.55 -16.42
CA MET A 186 12.23 -9.00 -15.32
C MET A 186 11.51 -7.74 -15.78
N GLN A 187 10.25 -7.60 -15.41
CA GLN A 187 9.51 -6.38 -15.64
C GLN A 187 9.71 -5.42 -14.46
N ILE A 188 10.19 -4.21 -14.77
CA ILE A 188 10.39 -3.12 -13.83
C ILE A 188 9.31 -2.09 -14.08
N GLN A 189 8.72 -1.55 -13.03
CA GLN A 189 7.72 -0.50 -13.09
C GLN A 189 8.21 0.74 -12.34
N THR A 190 8.15 1.89 -13.01
CA THR A 190 8.58 3.17 -12.47
C THR A 190 7.44 4.19 -12.58
N PRO A 191 6.53 4.23 -11.56
CA PRO A 191 5.56 5.31 -11.46
C PRO A 191 6.27 6.62 -11.13
N SER A 192 5.90 7.72 -11.80
CA SER A 192 6.56 9.01 -11.62
C SER A 192 5.68 10.19 -12.05
N ASN A 193 5.86 11.32 -11.37
CA ASN A 193 5.33 12.64 -11.78
C ASN A 193 6.41 13.56 -12.37
N CYS A 194 7.57 13.00 -12.73
CA CYS A 194 8.63 13.72 -13.44
C CYS A 194 8.28 13.88 -14.93
N ASP A 195 8.97 14.80 -15.62
CA ASP A 195 8.79 14.99 -17.06
C ASP A 195 9.42 13.84 -17.85
N GLU A 196 10.59 13.39 -17.41
CA GLU A 196 11.37 12.33 -18.04
C GLU A 196 12.04 11.45 -17.00
N VAL A 197 12.22 10.17 -17.33
CA VAL A 197 12.88 9.16 -16.49
C VAL A 197 13.90 8.38 -17.31
N MET A 198 15.07 8.16 -16.73
CA MET A 198 16.11 7.26 -17.23
C MET A 198 16.28 6.06 -16.30
N LEU A 199 16.60 4.90 -16.85
CA LEU A 199 16.98 3.69 -16.12
C LEU A 199 18.45 3.37 -16.41
N ILE A 200 19.22 3.02 -15.38
CA ILE A 200 20.60 2.54 -15.50
C ILE A 200 20.65 1.09 -15.01
N ASP A 201 21.09 0.19 -15.87
CA ASP A 201 21.21 -1.23 -15.54
C ASP A 201 22.48 -1.53 -14.71
N PRO A 202 22.63 -2.74 -14.13
CA PRO A 202 23.82 -3.11 -13.36
C PRO A 202 25.17 -3.02 -14.09
N ARG A 203 25.17 -2.91 -15.42
CA ARG A 203 26.39 -2.73 -16.24
C ARG A 203 26.65 -1.26 -16.56
N GLY A 204 25.83 -0.34 -16.04
CA GLY A 204 25.94 1.09 -16.34
C GLY A 204 25.32 1.51 -17.68
N LYS A 205 24.60 0.63 -18.37
CA LYS A 205 23.88 0.98 -19.60
C LYS A 205 22.65 1.83 -19.24
N VAL A 206 22.53 2.96 -19.94
CA VAL A 206 21.43 3.91 -19.76
C VAL A 206 20.33 3.65 -20.78
N TYR A 207 19.08 3.64 -20.32
CA TYR A 207 17.87 3.51 -21.14
C TYR A 207 16.96 4.73 -20.91
N GLY A 208 16.36 5.22 -21.98
CA GLY A 208 15.52 6.41 -21.96
C GLY A 208 16.24 7.61 -22.62
N PRO A 209 15.77 8.86 -22.40
CA PRO A 209 14.65 9.21 -21.52
C PRO A 209 13.29 8.69 -21.99
N ARG A 210 12.40 8.42 -21.05
CA ARG A 210 10.99 8.12 -21.30
C ARG A 210 10.12 9.08 -20.48
N LYS A 211 8.96 9.43 -21.01
CA LYS A 211 8.02 10.38 -20.37
C LYS A 211 6.92 9.58 -19.67
N PRO A 212 6.77 9.66 -18.34
CA PRO A 212 5.73 8.92 -17.61
C PRO A 212 4.31 9.15 -18.16
N ARG A 213 4.00 10.39 -18.56
CA ARG A 213 2.69 10.77 -19.14
C ARG A 213 2.29 10.00 -20.42
N ASP A 214 3.26 9.39 -21.10
CA ASP A 214 2.99 8.57 -22.30
C ASP A 214 2.60 7.12 -21.94
N TYR A 215 2.53 6.80 -20.65
CA TYR A 215 2.21 5.48 -20.11
C TYR A 215 0.98 5.53 -19.20
N ILE A 216 0.20 4.46 -19.19
CA ILE A 216 -0.95 4.30 -18.29
C ILE A 216 -0.48 4.49 -16.84
N ASN A 217 -1.26 5.25 -16.06
CA ASN A 217 -1.00 5.56 -14.66
C ASN A 217 0.35 6.25 -14.41
N ASN A 218 0.89 6.98 -15.39
CA ASN A 218 2.22 7.58 -15.32
C ASN A 218 3.32 6.57 -14.92
N THR A 219 3.18 5.31 -15.35
CA THR A 219 4.05 4.21 -14.94
C THR A 219 4.78 3.61 -16.13
N ILE A 220 6.08 3.87 -16.21
CA ILE A 220 6.92 3.32 -17.26
C ILE A 220 7.21 1.86 -16.96
N LYS A 221 6.99 0.98 -17.96
CA LYS A 221 7.32 -0.44 -17.89
C LYS A 221 8.63 -0.67 -18.64
N TRP A 222 9.63 -1.25 -17.95
CA TRP A 222 10.91 -1.65 -18.55
C TRP A 222 11.04 -3.16 -18.46
N ASN A 223 11.58 -3.77 -19.51
CA ASN A 223 11.92 -5.19 -19.52
C ASN A 223 13.45 -5.33 -19.55
N GLN A 224 14.03 -5.90 -18.50
CA GLN A 224 15.47 -6.01 -18.35
C GLN A 224 15.87 -7.46 -18.01
N PRO A 225 16.89 -8.03 -18.66
CA PRO A 225 17.47 -9.29 -18.20
C PRO A 225 18.01 -9.12 -16.78
N TYR A 226 17.61 -10.02 -15.88
CA TYR A 226 18.15 -10.01 -14.51
C TYR A 226 19.67 -10.25 -14.54
N ARG A 227 20.38 -9.41 -13.83
CA ARG A 227 21.81 -9.56 -13.51
C ARG A 227 22.03 -8.97 -12.12
N PRO A 228 22.78 -9.67 -11.24
CA PRO A 228 23.15 -9.10 -9.94
C PRO A 228 23.83 -7.74 -10.09
N GLY A 229 23.59 -6.85 -9.15
CA GLY A 229 24.17 -5.50 -9.11
C GLY A 229 23.14 -4.44 -8.72
N LYS A 230 23.36 -3.20 -9.14
CA LYS A 230 22.54 -2.05 -8.78
C LYS A 230 21.74 -1.54 -9.99
N LEU A 231 20.44 -1.41 -9.82
CA LEU A 231 19.55 -0.66 -10.72
C LEU A 231 19.36 0.75 -10.16
N VAL A 232 19.35 1.75 -11.05
CA VAL A 232 19.09 3.15 -10.68
C VAL A 232 18.07 3.73 -11.64
N VAL A 233 17.12 4.49 -11.15
CA VAL A 233 16.26 5.34 -11.96
C VAL A 233 16.45 6.80 -11.57
N ILE A 234 16.37 7.70 -12.55
CA ILE A 234 16.61 9.13 -12.36
C ILE A 234 15.46 9.88 -13.02
N GLY A 235 14.81 10.75 -12.24
CA GLY A 235 13.72 11.61 -12.69
C GLY A 235 14.18 13.04 -12.94
N TYR A 236 13.71 13.61 -14.04
CA TYR A 236 14.03 14.96 -14.49
C TYR A 236 12.79 15.83 -14.61
N LYS A 237 12.89 17.11 -14.26
CA LYS A 237 11.95 18.18 -14.59
C LYS A 237 12.73 19.32 -15.25
N ASP A 238 12.23 19.81 -16.36
CA ASP A 238 12.88 20.88 -17.14
C ASP A 238 14.36 20.58 -17.47
N GLY A 239 14.68 19.30 -17.71
CA GLY A 239 16.05 18.83 -17.98
C GLY A 239 16.97 18.74 -16.76
N ILE A 240 16.48 19.07 -15.55
CA ILE A 240 17.25 19.02 -14.31
C ILE A 240 16.89 17.76 -13.54
N GLU A 241 17.87 17.01 -13.02
CA GLU A 241 17.64 15.90 -12.10
C GLU A 241 16.97 16.40 -10.82
N VAL A 242 15.78 15.86 -10.48
CA VAL A 242 15.01 16.27 -9.30
C VAL A 242 14.81 15.16 -8.29
N CYS A 243 14.92 13.90 -8.70
CA CYS A 243 14.85 12.76 -7.79
C CYS A 243 15.50 11.53 -8.42
N ARG A 244 15.90 10.59 -7.57
CA ARG A 244 16.38 9.26 -7.98
C ARG A 244 15.95 8.19 -6.98
N ASP A 245 15.86 6.96 -7.47
CA ASP A 245 15.67 5.77 -6.66
C ASP A 245 16.62 4.66 -7.10
N SER A 246 16.97 3.74 -6.22
CA SER A 246 17.86 2.64 -6.55
C SER A 246 17.61 1.42 -5.69
N ILE A 247 17.71 0.24 -6.31
CA ILE A 247 17.67 -1.06 -5.66
C ILE A 247 18.92 -1.85 -6.02
N GLN A 248 19.34 -2.73 -5.12
CA GLN A 248 20.58 -3.47 -5.30
C GLN A 248 20.39 -4.92 -4.86
N THR A 249 21.04 -5.84 -5.55
CA THR A 249 21.08 -7.25 -5.16
C THR A 249 21.74 -7.38 -3.79
N SER A 250 21.04 -7.99 -2.83
CA SER A 250 21.56 -8.32 -1.52
C SER A 250 22.33 -9.65 -1.53
N GLY A 251 23.03 -9.93 -0.45
CA GLY A 251 23.49 -11.28 -0.15
C GLY A 251 22.32 -12.25 0.09
N ASN A 252 22.66 -13.53 0.30
CA ASN A 252 21.66 -14.58 0.51
C ASN A 252 21.27 -14.79 1.99
N LYS A 253 21.94 -14.08 2.91
CA LYS A 253 21.72 -14.24 4.36
C LYS A 253 21.62 -12.91 5.06
N ALA A 254 20.64 -12.80 5.93
CA ALA A 254 20.53 -11.73 6.90
C ALA A 254 21.54 -11.97 8.03
N VAL A 255 22.35 -10.95 8.34
CA VAL A 255 23.37 -11.01 9.39
C VAL A 255 23.17 -9.98 10.48
N ARG A 256 22.34 -8.97 10.25
CA ARG A 256 21.97 -7.94 11.21
C ARG A 256 20.55 -7.46 10.98
N PHE A 257 19.99 -6.83 12.00
CA PHE A 257 18.72 -6.13 11.91
C PHE A 257 18.82 -4.75 12.52
N THR A 258 17.84 -3.92 12.25
CA THR A 258 17.67 -2.61 12.89
C THR A 258 16.31 -2.53 13.54
N LEU A 259 16.22 -1.75 14.63
CA LEU A 259 14.97 -1.36 15.28
C LEU A 259 14.82 0.15 15.17
N LYS A 260 13.63 0.59 14.76
CA LYS A 260 13.32 2.01 14.69
C LYS A 260 11.91 2.24 15.25
N ALA A 261 11.82 2.94 16.38
CA ALA A 261 10.57 3.41 16.93
C ALA A 261 10.06 4.65 16.16
N ASP A 262 8.76 4.76 15.97
CA ASP A 262 8.11 5.98 15.45
C ASP A 262 8.17 7.11 16.49
N ARG A 263 8.16 6.75 17.77
CA ARG A 263 8.35 7.67 18.90
C ARG A 263 9.05 6.96 20.07
N GLU A 264 9.97 7.68 20.71
CA GLU A 264 10.75 7.18 21.85
C GLU A 264 10.26 7.73 23.20
N GLN A 265 9.35 8.72 23.16
CA GLN A 265 8.73 9.31 24.32
C GLN A 265 7.22 9.06 24.27
N LEU A 266 6.68 8.43 25.31
CA LEU A 266 5.28 8.04 25.46
C LEU A 266 4.68 8.70 26.68
N LYS A 267 3.39 9.00 26.62
CA LYS A 267 2.63 9.51 27.78
C LYS A 267 2.32 8.36 28.74
N ALA A 268 2.45 8.64 30.04
CA ALA A 268 2.11 7.70 31.11
C ALA A 268 0.58 7.61 31.35
N ASP A 269 -0.22 7.46 30.30
CA ASP A 269 -1.68 7.42 30.35
C ASP A 269 -2.28 6.01 30.24
N GLY A 270 -1.45 5.02 29.99
CA GLY A 270 -1.87 3.62 29.78
C GLY A 270 -2.50 3.36 28.42
N GLN A 271 -2.40 4.30 27.47
CA GLN A 271 -2.98 4.21 26.15
C GLN A 271 -1.97 4.51 25.03
N ASP A 272 -0.98 5.37 25.29
CA ASP A 272 -0.04 5.78 24.25
C ASP A 272 0.80 4.61 23.74
N LEU A 273 1.07 4.61 22.45
CA LEU A 273 1.69 3.50 21.71
C LEU A 273 2.99 3.93 21.02
N SER A 274 3.92 2.99 20.87
CA SER A 274 5.02 3.11 19.93
C SER A 274 5.02 1.92 18.97
N HIS A 275 5.24 2.22 17.68
CA HIS A 275 5.40 1.24 16.60
C HIS A 275 6.89 1.13 16.28
N ILE A 276 7.44 -0.06 16.47
CA ILE A 276 8.85 -0.33 16.28
C ILE A 276 9.02 -1.19 15.04
N SER A 277 9.59 -0.63 13.99
CA SER A 277 9.90 -1.34 12.75
C SER A 277 11.19 -2.12 12.91
N LEU A 278 11.19 -3.40 12.47
CA LEU A 278 12.34 -4.27 12.35
C LEU A 278 12.62 -4.52 10.88
N ASN A 279 13.88 -4.35 10.45
CA ASN A 279 14.31 -4.68 9.10
C ASN A 279 15.61 -5.47 9.13
N LEU A 280 15.71 -6.49 8.27
CA LEU A 280 16.88 -7.35 8.11
C LEU A 280 17.83 -6.81 7.04
N TYR A 281 19.13 -7.02 7.24
CA TYR A 281 20.18 -6.58 6.32
C TYR A 281 21.27 -7.64 6.17
N ASP A 282 21.90 -7.65 4.99
CA ASP A 282 23.09 -8.43 4.70
C ASP A 282 24.39 -7.79 5.27
N GLU A 283 25.55 -8.39 4.98
CA GLU A 283 26.86 -7.90 5.40
C GLU A 283 27.21 -6.52 4.84
N GLN A 284 26.73 -6.18 3.64
CA GLN A 284 26.95 -4.90 2.99
C GLN A 284 25.96 -3.82 3.46
N GLY A 285 24.97 -4.20 4.26
CA GLY A 285 23.94 -3.29 4.72
C GLY A 285 22.81 -3.07 3.72
N ILE A 286 22.65 -3.98 2.78
CA ILE A 286 21.55 -3.96 1.84
C ILE A 286 20.36 -4.67 2.50
N PRO A 287 19.13 -4.09 2.44
CA PRO A 287 17.94 -4.77 2.94
C PRO A 287 17.76 -6.14 2.26
N ILE A 288 17.45 -7.15 3.04
CA ILE A 288 17.28 -8.51 2.54
C ILE A 288 15.84 -8.98 2.78
N ARG A 289 15.14 -9.41 1.71
CA ARG A 289 13.77 -9.90 1.76
C ARG A 289 13.63 -11.41 1.59
N ILE A 290 14.70 -12.10 1.17
CA ILE A 290 14.67 -13.53 0.78
C ILE A 290 15.10 -14.47 1.89
N ASP A 291 15.40 -13.96 3.09
CA ASP A 291 15.88 -14.74 4.22
C ASP A 291 15.12 -14.32 5.49
N ASP A 292 13.88 -14.81 5.60
CA ASP A 292 13.04 -14.54 6.75
C ASP A 292 13.53 -15.29 7.99
N ARG A 293 13.46 -14.65 9.17
CA ARG A 293 13.99 -15.11 10.44
C ARG A 293 12.96 -15.05 11.54
N GLN A 294 13.07 -16.00 12.49
CA GLN A 294 12.24 -15.96 13.70
C GLN A 294 12.67 -14.76 14.57
N VAL A 295 11.67 -14.02 15.00
CA VAL A 295 11.80 -12.87 15.91
C VAL A 295 11.12 -13.23 17.22
N LYS A 296 11.80 -12.91 18.35
CA LYS A 296 11.22 -12.98 19.69
C LYS A 296 11.34 -11.63 20.38
N VAL A 297 10.25 -11.20 21.00
CA VAL A 297 10.16 -9.91 21.69
C VAL A 297 9.86 -10.12 23.17
N THR A 298 10.64 -9.44 24.02
CA THR A 298 10.41 -9.35 25.46
C THR A 298 10.28 -7.89 25.84
N VAL A 299 9.28 -7.56 26.65
CA VAL A 299 9.03 -6.21 27.11
C VAL A 299 9.11 -6.16 28.63
N GLU A 300 9.86 -5.23 29.19
CA GLU A 300 10.05 -5.03 30.64
C GLU A 300 9.84 -3.57 31.03
N GLY A 301 9.45 -3.33 32.28
CA GLY A 301 9.25 -1.98 32.82
C GLY A 301 7.82 -1.48 32.66
N ASN A 302 7.66 -0.20 32.33
CA ASN A 302 6.39 0.51 32.42
C ASN A 302 5.58 0.45 31.13
N GLY A 303 5.11 -0.73 30.79
CA GLY A 303 4.26 -0.97 29.60
C GLY A 303 4.14 -2.44 29.28
N ARG A 304 3.61 -2.72 28.09
CA ARG A 304 3.40 -4.10 27.63
C ARG A 304 3.52 -4.24 26.11
N LEU A 305 3.80 -5.44 25.65
CA LEU A 305 3.65 -5.80 24.25
C LEU A 305 2.16 -5.85 23.92
N MET A 306 1.76 -5.11 22.88
CA MET A 306 0.41 -5.16 22.33
C MET A 306 0.30 -6.20 21.23
N GLY A 307 1.32 -6.32 20.41
CA GLY A 307 1.37 -7.29 19.34
C GLY A 307 2.62 -7.19 18.50
N ILE A 308 2.79 -8.20 17.67
CA ILE A 308 3.86 -8.27 16.69
C ILE A 308 3.27 -8.83 15.39
N ASP A 309 3.61 -8.21 14.25
CA ASP A 309 3.17 -8.63 12.93
C ASP A 309 4.25 -8.42 11.88
N SER A 310 4.15 -9.08 10.74
CA SER A 310 5.03 -8.90 9.59
C SER A 310 4.30 -8.50 8.31
N GLY A 311 2.97 -8.35 8.36
CA GLY A 311 2.13 -8.07 7.20
C GLY A 311 1.81 -9.29 6.33
N GLU A 312 2.25 -10.49 6.70
CA GLU A 312 1.94 -11.73 5.97
C GLU A 312 0.52 -12.22 6.28
N MET A 313 -0.37 -12.15 5.30
CA MET A 313 -1.78 -12.51 5.45
C MET A 313 -2.06 -14.01 5.58
N ARG A 314 -1.10 -14.87 5.22
CA ARG A 314 -1.28 -16.33 5.19
C ARG A 314 -0.80 -17.04 6.45
N ARG A 315 -0.16 -16.33 7.36
CA ARG A 315 0.38 -16.94 8.58
C ARG A 315 -0.70 -17.24 9.61
N SER A 316 -0.43 -18.22 10.48
CA SER A 316 -1.35 -18.68 11.51
C SER A 316 -1.06 -18.17 12.92
N GLU A 317 0.07 -17.50 13.14
CA GLU A 317 0.47 -16.97 14.45
C GLU A 317 -0.51 -15.89 14.91
N ARG A 318 -0.71 -15.82 16.21
CA ARG A 318 -1.56 -14.80 16.82
C ARG A 318 -0.79 -13.47 16.91
N PHE A 319 -1.45 -12.36 16.67
CA PHE A 319 -0.85 -11.03 16.86
C PHE A 319 -0.31 -10.77 18.28
N SER A 320 -0.94 -11.39 19.29
CA SER A 320 -0.49 -11.36 20.69
C SER A 320 0.66 -12.31 21.00
N SER A 321 1.19 -13.04 20.03
CA SER A 321 2.39 -13.88 20.22
C SER A 321 3.59 -13.01 20.55
N HIS A 322 4.54 -13.57 21.29
CA HIS A 322 5.85 -12.96 21.51
C HIS A 322 6.88 -13.36 20.46
N THR A 323 6.50 -14.24 19.54
CA THR A 323 7.37 -14.76 18.47
C THR A 323 6.62 -14.84 17.16
N LEU A 324 7.30 -14.45 16.05
CA LEU A 324 6.84 -14.68 14.69
C LEU A 324 8.02 -14.66 13.72
N PRO A 325 7.86 -15.23 12.51
CA PRO A 325 8.82 -15.01 11.44
C PRO A 325 8.65 -13.59 10.86
N THR A 326 9.74 -12.99 10.39
CA THR A 326 9.68 -11.84 9.48
C THR A 326 8.95 -12.22 8.18
N TYR A 327 8.53 -11.24 7.43
CA TYR A 327 8.03 -11.40 6.07
C TYR A 327 8.67 -10.38 5.16
N LEU A 328 9.28 -10.85 4.08
CA LEU A 328 10.10 -10.01 3.20
C LEU A 328 11.16 -9.21 3.98
N GLY A 329 11.79 -9.86 4.97
CA GLY A 329 12.84 -9.29 5.80
C GLY A 329 12.39 -8.24 6.81
N ARG A 330 11.12 -8.16 7.16
CA ARG A 330 10.60 -7.14 8.08
C ARG A 330 9.57 -7.67 9.08
N ALA A 331 9.43 -6.94 10.18
CA ALA A 331 8.35 -7.11 11.15
C ALA A 331 8.07 -5.77 11.83
N GLN A 332 6.92 -5.67 12.49
CA GLN A 332 6.53 -4.54 13.32
C GLN A 332 6.12 -5.01 14.71
N ILE A 333 6.58 -4.30 15.71
CA ILE A 333 6.30 -4.54 17.12
C ILE A 333 5.52 -3.33 17.64
N VAL A 334 4.40 -3.56 18.32
CA VAL A 334 3.60 -2.51 18.93
C VAL A 334 3.65 -2.66 20.43
N VAL A 335 4.09 -1.61 21.12
CA VAL A 335 4.13 -1.55 22.57
C VAL A 335 3.26 -0.42 23.10
N GLN A 336 2.69 -0.63 24.29
CA GLN A 336 1.84 0.33 24.98
C GLN A 336 2.48 0.78 26.28
N ALA A 337 2.46 2.08 26.50
CA ALA A 337 2.89 2.69 27.77
C ALA A 337 1.99 2.28 28.94
N GLY A 338 2.59 2.14 30.13
CA GLY A 338 1.87 2.02 31.39
C GLY A 338 1.39 3.37 31.91
N ARG A 339 0.84 3.37 33.13
CA ARG A 339 0.32 4.59 33.79
C ARG A 339 1.31 5.27 34.73
N MET A 340 2.50 4.73 34.88
CA MET A 340 3.53 5.31 35.74
C MET A 340 4.68 5.83 34.87
N ARG A 341 5.36 6.88 35.34
CA ARG A 341 6.59 7.37 34.70
C ARG A 341 7.71 6.35 34.86
N GLY A 342 8.57 6.25 33.85
CA GLY A 342 9.71 5.35 33.89
C GLY A 342 10.22 4.95 32.51
N GLN A 343 10.84 3.78 32.43
CA GLN A 343 11.35 3.23 31.19
C GLN A 343 10.55 2.00 30.75
N LEU A 344 10.39 1.85 29.46
CA LEU A 344 9.88 0.66 28.80
C LEU A 344 11.01 0.09 27.95
N LYS A 345 11.50 -1.10 28.28
CA LYS A 345 12.58 -1.79 27.59
C LYS A 345 12.02 -2.84 26.67
N VAL A 346 12.41 -2.81 25.41
CA VAL A 346 12.00 -3.76 24.38
C VAL A 346 13.23 -4.50 23.90
N LYS A 347 13.39 -5.74 24.35
CA LYS A 347 14.44 -6.64 23.90
C LYS A 347 13.95 -7.46 22.73
N VAL A 348 14.70 -7.45 21.64
CA VAL A 348 14.40 -8.19 20.41
C VAL A 348 15.54 -9.16 20.11
N GLU A 349 15.18 -10.41 19.93
CA GLU A 349 16.06 -11.51 19.54
C GLU A 349 15.64 -11.99 18.15
N VAL A 350 16.61 -11.98 17.22
CA VAL A 350 16.40 -12.51 15.87
C VAL A 350 17.30 -13.72 15.68
N GLU A 351 16.74 -14.78 15.13
CA GLU A 351 17.44 -16.05 14.93
C GLU A 351 18.80 -15.86 14.22
N GLY A 352 19.86 -16.37 14.85
CA GLY A 352 21.21 -16.30 14.32
C GLY A 352 21.90 -14.94 14.43
N MET A 353 21.33 -13.96 15.16
CA MET A 353 21.87 -12.60 15.31
C MET A 353 22.00 -12.21 16.78
N ALA A 354 22.86 -11.22 17.08
CA ALA A 354 22.94 -10.62 18.41
C ALA A 354 21.65 -9.90 18.76
N SER A 355 21.16 -10.07 20.01
CA SER A 355 19.96 -9.37 20.48
C SER A 355 20.20 -7.86 20.57
N GLN A 356 19.14 -7.08 20.36
CA GLN A 356 19.14 -5.63 20.56
C GLN A 356 18.09 -5.24 21.59
N GLU A 357 18.34 -4.15 22.29
CA GLU A 357 17.41 -3.53 23.24
C GLU A 357 17.14 -2.08 22.84
N LEU A 358 15.87 -1.73 22.82
CA LEU A 358 15.39 -0.36 22.65
C LEU A 358 14.75 0.10 23.94
N VAL A 359 15.09 1.32 24.41
CA VAL A 359 14.54 1.92 25.62
C VAL A 359 13.65 3.09 25.24
N LEU A 360 12.39 3.03 25.63
CA LEU A 360 11.41 4.11 25.47
C LEU A 360 11.18 4.79 26.81
N LEU A 361 10.99 6.10 26.80
CA LEU A 361 10.69 6.89 27.99
C LEU A 361 9.16 7.05 28.13
N VAL A 362 8.65 6.75 29.32
CA VAL A 362 7.24 6.91 29.69
C VAL A 362 7.15 8.06 30.70
N GLY A 363 6.55 9.19 30.28
CA GLY A 363 6.57 10.43 31.07
C GLY A 363 5.26 11.20 31.22
#